data_9f66eebada7e52c40d41a335ee02054b
#
_entry.id   9f66eebada7e52c40d41a335ee02054b
#
_cell.length_a   1.000
_cell.length_b   1.000
_cell.length_c   1.000
_cell.angle_alpha   90.00
_cell.angle_beta   90.00
_cell.angle_gamma   90.00
#
_symmetry.space_group_name_H-M   'P 1'
#
loop_
_entity.id
_entity.type
_entity.pdbx_description
1 polymer ?
#
loop_
_entity_poly.entity_id
_entity_poly.type
_entity_poly.pdbx_seq_one_letter_code
_entity_poly.pdbx_strand_id
1 'polypeptide(L)'
;MTRKEQIYTVTELEPGIWRIGNSMVYMDLMAGTHHALLFDTGYGFGSLRDVVRGITDKPLYVVNSHGHVDHACGNEQFGGAYIHPLDMELAREHNGREMRMAELDTAEVPMDFDLEAYLALGTGELKPAGEGDTFDLGGMTLQVIHLPGHTAGSIGLWCRERKLLWVGDAMNCFVWLFLPEAQSLDTYIASLHKAAALPFTHMLQSHEPRPVPRRKLWDYLDLAEHLDFEKGTLVPAPLGYDGETRICTRNEIHYDDRDHPGFAAIMISREKIEGR
;
A
#
# COMPACT_ATOMS: atom_id res chain seq x y z
N MET A 1 -7.68 34.17 -10.95
CA MET A 1 -7.23 32.78 -11.06
C MET A 1 -7.39 32.16 -9.69
N THR A 2 -8.46 31.41 -9.47
CA THR A 2 -8.68 30.61 -8.26
C THR A 2 -7.57 29.57 -8.16
N ARG A 3 -6.82 29.56 -7.05
CA ARG A 3 -5.87 28.51 -6.73
C ARG A 3 -6.68 27.20 -6.72
N LYS A 4 -6.48 26.29 -7.70
CA LYS A 4 -6.89 24.90 -7.55
C LYS A 4 -6.19 24.41 -6.29
N GLU A 5 -6.93 23.93 -5.32
CA GLU A 5 -6.35 23.31 -4.14
C GLU A 5 -5.50 22.12 -4.61
N GLN A 6 -4.24 22.13 -4.23
CA GLN A 6 -3.31 21.08 -4.65
C GLN A 6 -3.51 19.92 -3.69
N ILE A 7 -4.35 18.96 -4.09
CA ILE A 7 -4.67 17.76 -3.28
C ILE A 7 -3.53 16.74 -3.25
N TYR A 8 -2.56 16.87 -4.15
CA TYR A 8 -1.37 16.03 -4.18
C TYR A 8 -0.13 16.81 -3.76
N THR A 9 0.66 16.22 -2.87
CA THR A 9 2.02 16.64 -2.58
C THR A 9 2.99 15.82 -3.40
N VAL A 10 4.04 16.43 -3.97
CA VAL A 10 5.07 15.73 -4.74
C VAL A 10 6.42 16.00 -4.12
N THR A 11 7.13 14.94 -3.77
CA THR A 11 8.48 15.01 -3.19
C THR A 11 9.42 14.12 -3.99
N GLU A 12 10.49 14.66 -4.54
CA GLU A 12 11.57 13.85 -5.11
C GLU A 12 12.41 13.29 -3.96
N LEU A 13 12.43 11.96 -3.81
CA LEU A 13 13.19 11.27 -2.76
C LEU A 13 14.66 11.12 -3.14
N GLU A 14 14.89 10.76 -4.41
CA GLU A 14 16.19 10.70 -5.07
C GLU A 14 16.01 10.83 -6.58
N PRO A 15 17.06 11.11 -7.37
CA PRO A 15 16.95 11.32 -8.81
C PRO A 15 16.23 10.18 -9.53
N GLY A 16 15.06 10.51 -10.10
CA GLY A 16 14.20 9.55 -10.80
C GLY A 16 13.20 8.81 -9.93
N ILE A 17 13.05 9.16 -8.65
CA ILE A 17 12.08 8.55 -7.75
C ILE A 17 11.31 9.65 -7.00
N TRP A 18 10.00 9.72 -7.21
CA TRP A 18 9.10 10.68 -6.56
C TRP A 18 8.05 9.97 -5.73
N ARG A 19 7.76 10.54 -4.58
CA ARG A 19 6.63 10.17 -3.73
C ARG A 19 5.52 11.20 -3.92
N ILE A 20 4.32 10.71 -4.20
CA ILE A 20 3.11 11.52 -4.43
C ILE A 20 2.12 11.20 -3.32
N GLY A 21 1.85 12.15 -2.44
CA GLY A 21 0.94 11.98 -1.30
C GLY A 21 -0.43 12.58 -1.57
N ASN A 22 -1.48 11.86 -1.15
CA ASN A 22 -2.85 12.35 -1.08
C ASN A 22 -3.49 11.82 0.20
N SER A 23 -3.97 12.71 1.07
CA SER A 23 -4.42 12.33 2.42
C SER A 23 -3.34 11.58 3.18
N MET A 24 -3.60 10.34 3.62
CA MET A 24 -2.65 9.52 4.36
C MET A 24 -2.01 8.40 3.53
N VAL A 25 -2.18 8.42 2.20
CA VAL A 25 -1.63 7.40 1.31
C VAL A 25 -0.62 8.01 0.35
N TYR A 26 0.42 7.24 0.04
CA TYR A 26 1.50 7.61 -0.85
C TYR A 26 1.60 6.65 -2.02
N MET A 27 1.65 7.21 -3.23
CA MET A 27 2.01 6.55 -4.46
C MET A 27 3.45 6.89 -4.81
N ASP A 28 4.16 5.99 -5.45
CA ASP A 28 5.55 6.23 -5.84
C ASP A 28 5.72 6.13 -7.36
N LEU A 29 6.35 7.16 -7.95
CA LEU A 29 6.69 7.19 -9.37
C LEU A 29 8.19 7.00 -9.55
N MET A 30 8.58 5.99 -10.32
CA MET A 30 9.95 5.70 -10.70
C MET A 30 10.12 5.92 -12.19
N ALA A 31 11.13 6.67 -12.61
CA ALA A 31 11.42 6.91 -14.03
C ALA A 31 12.86 6.52 -14.37
N GLY A 32 13.00 5.50 -15.21
CA GLY A 32 14.26 5.14 -15.84
C GLY A 32 14.50 5.92 -17.13
N THR A 33 15.39 5.44 -18.01
CA THR A 33 15.71 6.13 -19.28
C THR A 33 14.63 5.93 -20.34
N HIS A 34 13.90 4.82 -20.34
CA HIS A 34 12.95 4.44 -21.39
C HIS A 34 11.49 4.40 -20.94
N HIS A 35 11.24 3.99 -19.71
CA HIS A 35 9.91 3.86 -19.12
C HIS A 35 9.85 4.49 -17.75
N ALA A 36 8.63 4.68 -17.27
CA ALA A 36 8.34 4.98 -15.88
C ALA A 36 7.38 3.92 -15.30
N LEU A 37 7.32 3.81 -13.98
CA LEU A 37 6.37 2.98 -13.25
C LEU A 37 5.76 3.79 -12.13
N LEU A 38 4.43 3.75 -12.03
CA LEU A 38 3.66 4.26 -10.90
C LEU A 38 3.24 3.08 -10.03
N PHE A 39 3.64 3.09 -8.78
CA PHE A 39 3.25 2.09 -7.78
C PHE A 39 2.13 2.67 -6.92
N ASP A 40 0.95 2.07 -7.03
CA ASP A 40 -0.35 2.50 -6.54
C ASP A 40 -0.92 3.76 -7.23
N THR A 41 -2.23 3.95 -7.09
CA THR A 41 -2.98 5.03 -7.73
C THR A 41 -3.86 5.81 -6.75
N GLY A 42 -3.78 5.47 -5.46
CA GLY A 42 -4.51 6.14 -4.40
C GLY A 42 -6.03 5.99 -4.50
N TYR A 43 -6.74 6.84 -3.78
CA TYR A 43 -8.21 6.89 -3.78
C TYR A 43 -8.83 7.28 -5.14
N GLY A 44 -8.05 7.83 -6.06
CA GLY A 44 -8.55 8.29 -7.36
C GLY A 44 -9.18 9.68 -7.35
N PHE A 45 -9.04 10.45 -6.27
CA PHE A 45 -9.49 11.84 -6.21
C PHE A 45 -8.66 12.75 -7.11
N GLY A 46 -9.30 13.70 -7.78
CA GLY A 46 -8.65 14.63 -8.68
C GLY A 46 -7.92 13.93 -9.84
N SER A 47 -6.90 14.58 -10.42
CA SER A 47 -6.15 14.05 -11.56
C SER A 47 -4.73 13.66 -11.17
N LEU A 48 -4.54 12.44 -10.65
CA LEU A 48 -3.21 11.87 -10.45
C LEU A 48 -2.45 11.76 -11.78
N ARG A 49 -3.18 11.48 -12.86
CA ARG A 49 -2.61 11.42 -14.21
C ARG A 49 -1.92 12.71 -14.61
N ASP A 50 -2.53 13.88 -14.33
CA ASP A 50 -1.91 15.18 -14.65
C ASP A 50 -0.67 15.43 -13.80
N VAL A 51 -0.68 15.03 -12.53
CA VAL A 51 0.49 15.09 -11.65
C VAL A 51 1.64 14.26 -12.23
N VAL A 52 1.39 12.99 -12.56
CA VAL A 52 2.39 12.09 -13.16
C VAL A 52 2.91 12.64 -14.48
N ARG A 53 2.02 13.16 -15.35
CA ARG A 53 2.41 13.75 -16.64
C ARG A 53 3.18 15.06 -16.49
N GLY A 54 3.01 15.78 -15.40
CA GLY A 54 3.83 16.93 -15.05
C GLY A 54 5.27 16.57 -14.69
N ILE A 55 5.52 15.31 -14.31
CA ILE A 55 6.87 14.81 -13.95
C ILE A 55 7.53 14.09 -15.14
N THR A 56 6.78 13.27 -15.87
CA THR A 56 7.31 12.43 -16.96
C THR A 56 6.30 12.21 -18.08
N ASP A 57 6.76 12.21 -19.31
CA ASP A 57 6.01 11.88 -20.53
C ASP A 57 6.30 10.45 -21.03
N LYS A 58 7.17 9.70 -20.34
CA LYS A 58 7.56 8.34 -20.72
C LYS A 58 6.37 7.38 -20.74
N PRO A 59 6.47 6.28 -21.53
CA PRO A 59 5.56 5.15 -21.39
C PRO A 59 5.52 4.67 -19.94
N LEU A 60 4.30 4.43 -19.42
CA LEU A 60 4.06 4.20 -18.00
C LEU A 60 3.54 2.78 -17.76
N TYR A 61 4.18 2.06 -16.87
CA TYR A 61 3.58 0.93 -16.16
C TYR A 61 2.85 1.45 -14.92
N VAL A 62 1.67 0.93 -14.65
CA VAL A 62 0.93 1.15 -13.40
C VAL A 62 0.83 -0.19 -12.70
N VAL A 63 1.27 -0.27 -11.45
CA VAL A 63 1.31 -1.50 -10.66
C VAL A 63 0.68 -1.22 -9.31
N ASN A 64 -0.32 -2.02 -8.92
CA ASN A 64 -0.89 -1.93 -7.58
C ASN A 64 -0.20 -2.88 -6.62
N SER A 65 0.06 -2.41 -5.41
CA SER A 65 0.55 -3.22 -4.31
C SER A 65 -0.47 -4.26 -3.88
N HIS A 66 -1.76 -3.89 -3.88
CA HIS A 66 -2.89 -4.74 -3.55
C HIS A 66 -4.22 -4.08 -4.00
N GLY A 67 -5.36 -4.71 -3.68
CA GLY A 67 -6.66 -4.33 -4.24
C GLY A 67 -7.47 -3.32 -3.44
N HIS A 68 -6.98 -2.75 -2.34
CA HIS A 68 -7.77 -1.82 -1.51
C HIS A 68 -8.05 -0.48 -2.19
N VAL A 69 -9.10 0.18 -1.70
CA VAL A 69 -9.67 1.42 -2.25
C VAL A 69 -8.67 2.57 -2.32
N ASP A 70 -7.82 2.71 -1.32
CA ASP A 70 -6.81 3.76 -1.21
C ASP A 70 -5.52 3.49 -2.00
N HIS A 71 -5.46 2.33 -2.70
CA HIS A 71 -4.33 1.92 -3.54
C HIS A 71 -4.69 1.76 -5.01
N ALA A 72 -5.94 1.33 -5.32
CA ALA A 72 -6.32 0.93 -6.68
C ALA A 72 -7.41 1.79 -7.33
N CYS A 73 -8.03 2.74 -6.61
CA CYS A 73 -9.18 3.48 -7.13
C CYS A 73 -8.87 4.54 -8.19
N GLY A 74 -7.60 4.90 -8.40
CA GLY A 74 -7.17 5.77 -9.48
C GLY A 74 -6.80 5.05 -10.79
N ASN A 75 -6.88 3.73 -10.85
CA ASN A 75 -6.43 2.91 -11.99
C ASN A 75 -7.02 3.33 -13.33
N GLU A 76 -8.31 3.67 -13.38
CA GLU A 76 -8.98 4.03 -14.64
C GLU A 76 -8.41 5.30 -15.28
N GLN A 77 -7.83 6.21 -14.50
CA GLN A 77 -7.13 7.39 -15.02
C GLN A 77 -5.97 7.02 -15.96
N PHE A 78 -5.44 5.80 -15.82
CA PHE A 78 -4.33 5.26 -16.62
C PHE A 78 -4.76 4.15 -17.58
N GLY A 79 -6.06 3.83 -17.62
CA GLY A 79 -6.62 2.73 -18.43
C GLY A 79 -6.49 1.35 -17.78
N GLY A 80 -5.97 1.28 -16.55
CA GLY A 80 -5.83 0.05 -15.77
C GLY A 80 -4.47 -0.09 -15.12
N ALA A 81 -4.23 -1.26 -14.50
CA ALA A 81 -3.00 -1.54 -13.77
C ALA A 81 -2.61 -3.02 -13.81
N TYR A 82 -1.34 -3.31 -13.54
CA TYR A 82 -0.86 -4.62 -13.15
C TYR A 82 -1.15 -4.84 -11.66
N ILE A 83 -1.65 -6.02 -11.32
CA ILE A 83 -1.97 -6.40 -9.95
C ILE A 83 -1.82 -7.92 -9.79
N HIS A 84 -1.58 -8.39 -8.57
CA HIS A 84 -1.52 -9.83 -8.34
C HIS A 84 -2.89 -10.48 -8.60
N PRO A 85 -2.94 -11.66 -9.28
CA PRO A 85 -4.20 -12.31 -9.63
C PRO A 85 -5.16 -12.54 -8.45
N LEU A 86 -4.63 -12.81 -7.25
CA LEU A 86 -5.43 -13.04 -6.04
C LEU A 86 -6.15 -11.79 -5.54
N ASP A 87 -5.73 -10.60 -5.96
CA ASP A 87 -6.35 -9.33 -5.56
C ASP A 87 -7.16 -8.66 -6.68
N MET A 88 -7.28 -9.29 -7.86
CA MET A 88 -8.05 -8.69 -8.96
C MET A 88 -9.53 -8.52 -8.62
N GLU A 89 -10.13 -9.49 -7.92
CA GLU A 89 -11.52 -9.40 -7.52
C GLU A 89 -11.69 -8.36 -6.40
N LEU A 90 -10.82 -8.39 -5.40
CA LEU A 90 -10.78 -7.37 -4.35
C LEU A 90 -10.70 -5.95 -4.94
N ALA A 91 -9.84 -5.73 -5.94
CA ALA A 91 -9.75 -4.44 -6.61
C ALA A 91 -11.05 -4.04 -7.31
N ARG A 92 -11.79 -4.99 -7.90
CA ARG A 92 -13.10 -4.70 -8.51
C ARG A 92 -14.14 -4.32 -7.45
N GLU A 93 -14.20 -5.06 -6.34
CA GLU A 93 -15.11 -4.80 -5.23
C GLU A 93 -14.82 -3.44 -4.61
N HIS A 94 -13.56 -3.14 -4.31
CA HIS A 94 -13.14 -1.87 -3.69
C HIS A 94 -13.24 -0.67 -4.64
N ASN A 95 -13.23 -0.87 -5.96
CA ASN A 95 -13.56 0.16 -6.93
C ASN A 95 -15.08 0.35 -7.11
N GLY A 96 -15.91 -0.47 -6.48
CA GLY A 96 -17.36 -0.36 -6.52
C GLY A 96 -17.90 0.92 -5.86
N ARG A 97 -19.10 1.35 -6.29
CA ARG A 97 -19.75 2.58 -5.81
C ARG A 97 -19.88 2.63 -4.29
N GLU A 98 -20.23 1.51 -3.65
CA GLU A 98 -20.46 1.45 -2.20
C GLU A 98 -19.18 1.70 -1.41
N MET A 99 -18.07 1.06 -1.80
CA MET A 99 -16.79 1.24 -1.15
C MET A 99 -16.24 2.66 -1.36
N ARG A 100 -16.32 3.20 -2.59
CA ARG A 100 -15.95 4.59 -2.86
C ARG A 100 -16.75 5.59 -2.03
N MET A 101 -18.04 5.33 -1.80
CA MET A 101 -18.87 6.19 -0.93
C MET A 101 -18.44 6.12 0.54
N ALA A 102 -18.10 4.93 1.04
CA ALA A 102 -17.68 4.74 2.42
C ALA A 102 -16.39 5.51 2.75
N GLU A 103 -15.49 5.62 1.77
CA GLU A 103 -14.20 6.31 1.95
C GLU A 103 -14.28 7.84 1.88
N LEU A 104 -15.39 8.42 1.45
CA LEU A 104 -15.53 9.89 1.38
C LEU A 104 -15.48 10.56 2.76
N ASP A 105 -15.83 9.83 3.81
CA ASP A 105 -15.80 10.33 5.19
C ASP A 105 -14.39 10.25 5.81
N THR A 106 -13.49 9.47 5.22
CA THR A 106 -12.15 9.20 5.76
C THR A 106 -11.04 9.95 5.04
N ALA A 107 -11.25 10.32 3.79
CA ALA A 107 -10.25 10.95 2.94
C ALA A 107 -10.50 12.45 2.73
N GLU A 108 -9.44 13.21 2.48
CA GLU A 108 -9.53 14.62 2.09
C GLU A 108 -10.04 14.73 0.65
N VAL A 109 -11.29 15.15 0.49
CA VAL A 109 -11.96 15.28 -0.80
C VAL A 109 -11.77 16.71 -1.33
N PRO A 110 -11.46 16.91 -2.64
CA PRO A 110 -11.33 18.25 -3.23
C PRO A 110 -12.63 19.08 -3.15
N MET A 111 -12.52 20.41 -3.05
CA MET A 111 -13.71 21.29 -2.96
C MET A 111 -14.59 21.27 -4.23
N ASP A 112 -14.02 21.09 -5.40
CA ASP A 112 -14.71 21.01 -6.72
C ASP A 112 -14.84 19.54 -7.17
N PHE A 113 -15.18 18.68 -6.23
CA PHE A 113 -15.27 17.24 -6.44
C PHE A 113 -16.58 16.85 -7.15
N ASP A 114 -16.46 16.26 -8.33
CA ASP A 114 -17.60 15.66 -9.03
C ASP A 114 -17.85 14.25 -8.52
N LEU A 115 -18.74 14.13 -7.55
CA LEU A 115 -19.09 12.87 -6.89
C LEU A 115 -19.58 11.81 -7.87
N GLU A 116 -20.48 12.18 -8.80
CA GLU A 116 -21.04 11.19 -9.73
C GLU A 116 -20.01 10.72 -10.75
N ALA A 117 -19.14 11.61 -11.22
CA ALA A 117 -18.03 11.22 -12.09
C ALA A 117 -17.04 10.28 -11.34
N TYR A 118 -16.74 10.56 -10.08
CA TYR A 118 -15.89 9.71 -9.24
C TYR A 118 -16.51 8.32 -9.00
N LEU A 119 -17.81 8.28 -8.67
CA LEU A 119 -18.52 7.03 -8.40
C LEU A 119 -18.77 6.18 -9.67
N ALA A 120 -18.59 6.77 -10.85
CA ALA A 120 -18.69 6.07 -12.14
C ALA A 120 -17.35 5.46 -12.59
N LEU A 121 -16.23 5.79 -11.93
CA LEU A 121 -14.92 5.22 -12.27
C LEU A 121 -14.89 3.72 -11.95
N GLY A 122 -14.23 2.95 -12.83
CA GLY A 122 -13.93 1.53 -12.62
C GLY A 122 -12.45 1.28 -12.37
N THR A 123 -12.02 0.03 -12.58
CA THR A 123 -10.62 -0.38 -12.43
C THR A 123 -9.77 -0.15 -13.68
N GLY A 124 -10.42 0.10 -14.84
CA GLY A 124 -9.75 -0.11 -16.12
C GLY A 124 -9.36 -1.59 -16.31
N GLU A 125 -8.42 -1.85 -17.21
CA GLU A 125 -7.93 -3.22 -17.50
C GLU A 125 -6.99 -3.69 -16.39
N LEU A 126 -7.33 -4.77 -15.70
CA LEU A 126 -6.42 -5.41 -14.73
C LEU A 126 -5.59 -6.48 -15.41
N LYS A 127 -4.26 -6.36 -15.31
CA LYS A 127 -3.28 -7.29 -15.87
C LYS A 127 -2.56 -8.05 -14.76
N PRO A 128 -2.26 -9.35 -14.95
CA PRO A 128 -1.56 -10.10 -13.92
C PRO A 128 -0.12 -9.64 -13.73
N ALA A 129 0.30 -9.51 -12.46
CA ALA A 129 1.70 -9.43 -12.06
C ALA A 129 1.92 -10.33 -10.84
N GLY A 130 2.96 -11.14 -10.85
CA GLY A 130 3.24 -12.10 -9.80
C GLY A 130 4.72 -12.22 -9.45
N GLU A 131 5.02 -13.10 -8.52
CA GLU A 131 6.38 -13.35 -8.03
C GLU A 131 7.40 -13.51 -9.16
N GLY A 132 8.43 -12.68 -9.15
CA GLY A 132 9.54 -12.74 -10.10
C GLY A 132 9.34 -11.97 -11.40
N ASP A 133 8.13 -11.48 -11.70
CA ASP A 133 7.91 -10.59 -12.84
C ASP A 133 8.78 -9.34 -12.71
N THR A 134 9.18 -8.75 -13.83
CA THR A 134 10.08 -7.59 -13.83
C THR A 134 9.59 -6.49 -14.76
N PHE A 135 9.80 -5.25 -14.35
CA PHE A 135 9.56 -4.04 -15.13
C PHE A 135 10.91 -3.32 -15.33
N ASP A 136 11.45 -3.39 -16.54
CA ASP A 136 12.68 -2.68 -16.90
C ASP A 136 12.35 -1.26 -17.34
N LEU A 137 12.88 -0.27 -16.60
CA LEU A 137 12.66 1.15 -16.89
C LEU A 137 13.84 1.77 -17.66
N GLY A 138 14.89 1.00 -17.89
CA GLY A 138 16.16 1.49 -18.42
C GLY A 138 17.04 2.07 -17.31
N GLY A 139 18.02 1.26 -16.84
CA GLY A 139 18.94 1.60 -15.74
C GLY A 139 18.35 1.43 -14.34
N MET A 140 17.11 0.96 -14.25
CA MET A 140 16.42 0.58 -13.02
C MET A 140 15.41 -0.52 -13.37
N THR A 141 15.49 -1.66 -12.68
CA THR A 141 14.57 -2.79 -12.84
C THR A 141 13.83 -3.04 -11.55
N LEU A 142 12.51 -3.08 -11.62
CA LEU A 142 11.60 -3.38 -10.50
C LEU A 142 11.17 -4.85 -10.61
N GLN A 143 11.53 -5.67 -9.61
CA GLN A 143 11.10 -7.06 -9.52
C GLN A 143 9.93 -7.19 -8.55
N VAL A 144 8.87 -7.87 -8.97
CA VAL A 144 7.72 -8.19 -8.14
C VAL A 144 8.09 -9.23 -7.09
N ILE A 145 7.78 -8.96 -5.84
CA ILE A 145 7.91 -9.85 -4.69
C ILE A 145 6.51 -10.08 -4.11
N HIS A 146 6.00 -11.29 -4.12
CA HIS A 146 4.72 -11.62 -3.51
C HIS A 146 4.87 -11.69 -1.98
N LEU A 147 4.11 -10.85 -1.28
CA LEU A 147 4.18 -10.62 0.17
C LEU A 147 2.77 -10.73 0.80
N PRO A 148 2.12 -11.92 0.74
CA PRO A 148 0.78 -12.10 1.29
C PRO A 148 0.77 -11.90 2.81
N GLY A 149 -0.33 -11.37 3.31
CA GLY A 149 -0.55 -11.07 4.73
C GLY A 149 -1.70 -10.11 4.87
N HIS A 150 -1.48 -8.84 4.61
CA HIS A 150 -2.52 -7.79 4.60
C HIS A 150 -3.64 -8.12 3.61
N THR A 151 -3.30 -8.55 2.40
CA THR A 151 -4.20 -9.25 1.48
C THR A 151 -3.53 -10.51 0.92
N ALA A 152 -4.30 -11.38 0.27
CA ALA A 152 -3.77 -12.58 -0.36
C ALA A 152 -2.85 -12.26 -1.55
N GLY A 153 -3.11 -11.18 -2.25
CA GLY A 153 -2.36 -10.73 -3.43
C GLY A 153 -1.40 -9.57 -3.16
N SER A 154 -1.11 -9.22 -1.91
CA SER A 154 -0.14 -8.16 -1.61
C SER A 154 1.21 -8.42 -2.27
N ILE A 155 1.73 -7.43 -3.00
CA ILE A 155 3.06 -7.47 -3.63
C ILE A 155 3.90 -6.26 -3.23
N GLY A 156 5.21 -6.45 -3.27
CA GLY A 156 6.19 -5.37 -3.26
C GLY A 156 6.97 -5.30 -4.56
N LEU A 157 7.72 -4.21 -4.75
CA LEU A 157 8.66 -4.04 -5.85
C LEU A 157 10.07 -3.86 -5.29
N TRP A 158 11.00 -4.72 -5.72
CA TRP A 158 12.39 -4.64 -5.31
C TRP A 158 13.26 -4.11 -6.45
N CYS A 159 14.01 -3.03 -6.14
CA CYS A 159 14.99 -2.47 -7.02
C CYS A 159 16.41 -2.72 -6.47
N ARG A 160 17.14 -3.60 -7.14
CA ARG A 160 18.51 -3.95 -6.73
C ARG A 160 19.46 -2.76 -6.88
N GLU A 161 19.34 -2.02 -7.96
CA GLU A 161 20.23 -0.90 -8.32
C GLU A 161 20.14 0.24 -7.30
N ARG A 162 18.94 0.46 -6.75
CA ARG A 162 18.67 1.49 -5.73
C ARG A 162 18.71 0.96 -4.31
N LYS A 163 18.72 -0.36 -4.13
CA LYS A 163 18.61 -1.05 -2.84
C LYS A 163 17.35 -0.61 -2.07
N LEU A 164 16.26 -0.42 -2.79
CA LEU A 164 14.94 -0.04 -2.26
C LEU A 164 13.93 -1.17 -2.42
N LEU A 165 13.01 -1.28 -1.47
CA LEU A 165 11.88 -2.19 -1.50
C LEU A 165 10.58 -1.40 -1.25
N TRP A 166 9.72 -1.29 -2.25
CA TRP A 166 8.36 -0.80 -2.09
C TRP A 166 7.49 -1.94 -1.59
N VAL A 167 6.71 -1.71 -0.56
CA VAL A 167 5.99 -2.80 0.13
C VAL A 167 4.47 -2.55 0.24
N GLY A 168 3.98 -1.39 -0.19
CA GLY A 168 2.57 -1.07 0.02
C GLY A 168 2.22 -1.17 1.49
N ASP A 169 1.15 -1.93 1.76
CA ASP A 169 0.68 -2.25 3.10
C ASP A 169 1.07 -3.66 3.57
N ALA A 170 1.79 -4.42 2.72
CA ALA A 170 2.31 -5.73 3.12
C ALA A 170 3.24 -5.65 4.34
N MET A 171 3.90 -4.51 4.55
CA MET A 171 4.74 -4.23 5.72
C MET A 171 4.56 -2.79 6.11
N ASN A 172 3.90 -2.56 7.23
CA ASN A 172 3.60 -1.24 7.73
C ASN A 172 3.92 -1.16 9.23
N CYS A 173 4.16 0.04 9.75
CA CYS A 173 4.36 0.21 11.20
C CYS A 173 3.10 -0.14 12.01
N PHE A 174 1.93 -0.10 11.36
CA PHE A 174 0.66 -0.54 11.91
C PHE A 174 -0.10 -1.34 10.83
N VAL A 175 0.15 -2.63 10.73
CA VAL A 175 -0.50 -3.49 9.73
C VAL A 175 -1.86 -4.01 10.20
N TRP A 176 -2.80 -4.13 9.27
CA TRP A 176 -4.12 -4.68 9.49
C TRP A 176 -4.19 -6.12 8.97
N LEU A 177 -4.41 -7.07 9.91
CA LEU A 177 -4.58 -8.49 9.66
C LEU A 177 -5.93 -9.01 10.19
N PHE A 178 -6.98 -8.19 10.15
CA PHE A 178 -8.30 -8.56 10.66
C PHE A 178 -9.37 -8.63 9.57
N LEU A 179 -9.17 -7.98 8.43
CA LEU A 179 -10.13 -7.97 7.33
C LEU A 179 -10.31 -9.37 6.73
N PRO A 180 -11.47 -9.66 6.10
CA PRO A 180 -11.76 -10.98 5.50
C PRO A 180 -10.67 -11.45 4.52
N GLU A 181 -10.15 -10.56 3.68
CA GLU A 181 -9.10 -10.79 2.69
C GLU A 181 -7.70 -10.96 3.28
N ALA A 182 -7.48 -10.56 4.54
CA ALA A 182 -6.21 -10.75 5.20
C ALA A 182 -5.91 -12.25 5.41
N GLN A 183 -4.62 -12.59 5.37
CA GLN A 183 -4.15 -13.94 5.55
C GLN A 183 -3.82 -14.21 7.03
N SER A 184 -3.44 -15.46 7.36
CA SER A 184 -3.03 -15.83 8.71
C SER A 184 -1.75 -15.10 9.13
N LEU A 185 -1.54 -14.99 10.45
CA LEU A 185 -0.32 -14.46 11.03
C LEU A 185 0.93 -15.22 10.55
N ASP A 186 0.84 -16.56 10.41
CA ASP A 186 1.95 -17.37 9.92
C ASP A 186 2.32 -17.02 8.45
N THR A 187 1.32 -16.72 7.61
CA THR A 187 1.54 -16.25 6.23
C THR A 187 2.24 -14.89 6.22
N TYR A 188 1.80 -13.98 7.08
CA TYR A 188 2.44 -12.66 7.24
C TYR A 188 3.90 -12.78 7.71
N ILE A 189 4.18 -13.63 8.71
CA ILE A 189 5.54 -13.92 9.19
C ILE A 189 6.42 -14.43 8.05
N ALA A 190 5.92 -15.37 7.25
CA ALA A 190 6.65 -15.89 6.10
C ALA A 190 7.00 -14.79 5.07
N SER A 191 6.11 -13.83 4.85
CA SER A 191 6.35 -12.66 3.98
C SER A 191 7.41 -11.73 4.55
N LEU A 192 7.40 -11.48 5.87
CA LEU A 192 8.45 -10.72 6.54
C LEU A 192 9.83 -11.38 6.39
N HIS A 193 9.92 -12.71 6.59
CA HIS A 193 11.17 -13.47 6.37
C HIS A 193 11.64 -13.41 4.92
N LYS A 194 10.71 -13.51 3.95
CA LYS A 194 11.05 -13.38 2.52
C LYS A 194 11.67 -12.00 2.24
N ALA A 195 11.07 -10.93 2.72
CA ALA A 195 11.62 -9.58 2.58
C ALA A 195 12.97 -9.43 3.28
N ALA A 196 13.13 -10.02 4.49
CA ALA A 196 14.38 -9.96 5.23
C ALA A 196 15.56 -10.62 4.50
N ALA A 197 15.31 -11.54 3.59
CA ALA A 197 16.34 -12.17 2.74
C ALA A 197 16.84 -11.25 1.61
N LEU A 198 16.12 -10.16 1.28
CA LEU A 198 16.49 -9.23 0.21
C LEU A 198 17.52 -8.19 0.70
N PRO A 199 18.52 -7.83 -0.11
CA PRO A 199 19.57 -6.89 0.27
C PRO A 199 19.18 -5.44 -0.01
N PHE A 200 18.10 -4.94 0.57
CA PHE A 200 17.70 -3.53 0.50
C PHE A 200 18.23 -2.73 1.71
N THR A 201 18.22 -1.41 1.63
CA THR A 201 18.59 -0.50 2.72
C THR A 201 17.39 0.20 3.35
N HIS A 202 16.41 0.55 2.53
CA HIS A 202 15.18 1.20 2.96
C HIS A 202 13.97 0.56 2.26
N MET A 203 12.83 0.58 2.94
CA MET A 203 11.54 0.24 2.38
C MET A 203 10.64 1.49 2.29
N LEU A 204 9.75 1.48 1.30
CA LEU A 204 8.73 2.51 1.11
C LEU A 204 7.38 1.88 1.39
N GLN A 205 6.73 2.37 2.43
CA GLN A 205 5.41 1.96 2.90
C GLN A 205 4.38 2.97 2.43
N SER A 206 3.16 2.55 2.10
CA SER A 206 2.18 3.49 1.52
C SER A 206 1.58 4.48 2.51
N HIS A 207 1.72 4.27 3.82
CA HIS A 207 1.23 5.18 4.86
C HIS A 207 2.33 5.92 5.64
N GLU A 208 3.58 5.84 5.15
CA GLU A 208 4.71 6.55 5.76
C GLU A 208 5.29 7.57 4.78
N PRO A 209 5.46 8.85 5.18
CA PRO A 209 5.91 9.90 4.26
C PRO A 209 7.36 9.75 3.82
N ARG A 210 8.17 8.99 4.57
CA ARG A 210 9.62 8.86 4.35
C ARG A 210 10.04 7.41 4.19
N PRO A 211 11.13 7.14 3.45
CA PRO A 211 11.71 5.81 3.41
C PRO A 211 12.07 5.29 4.82
N VAL A 212 11.65 4.08 5.12
CA VAL A 212 11.85 3.43 6.42
C VAL A 212 13.10 2.56 6.36
N PRO A 213 14.07 2.69 7.27
CA PRO A 213 15.30 1.90 7.23
C PRO A 213 15.01 0.40 7.46
N ARG A 214 15.73 -0.46 6.75
CA ARG A 214 15.60 -1.93 6.80
C ARG A 214 15.58 -2.50 8.22
N ARG A 215 16.31 -1.89 9.15
CA ARG A 215 16.33 -2.36 10.55
C ARG A 215 14.93 -2.43 11.18
N LYS A 216 13.98 -1.63 10.70
CA LYS A 216 12.60 -1.58 11.19
C LYS A 216 11.85 -2.89 10.91
N LEU A 217 12.25 -3.64 9.88
CA LEU A 217 11.71 -4.96 9.59
C LEU A 217 11.90 -5.94 10.74
N TRP A 218 12.98 -5.81 11.51
CA TRP A 218 13.23 -6.65 12.68
C TRP A 218 12.26 -6.35 13.82
N ASP A 219 11.80 -5.09 13.95
CA ASP A 219 10.75 -4.74 14.92
C ASP A 219 9.42 -5.40 14.54
N TYR A 220 9.10 -5.47 13.22
CA TYR A 220 7.88 -6.13 12.72
C TYR A 220 7.96 -7.64 12.91
N LEU A 221 9.10 -8.26 12.60
CA LEU A 221 9.33 -9.69 12.82
C LEU A 221 9.21 -10.06 14.29
N ASP A 222 9.91 -9.33 15.17
CA ASP A 222 9.89 -9.57 16.61
C ASP A 222 8.46 -9.51 17.17
N LEU A 223 7.68 -8.50 16.75
CA LEU A 223 6.28 -8.41 17.15
C LEU A 223 5.46 -9.60 16.63
N ALA A 224 5.57 -9.93 15.34
CA ALA A 224 4.74 -10.96 14.73
C ALA A 224 5.06 -12.37 15.28
N GLU A 225 6.33 -12.70 15.47
CA GLU A 225 6.79 -14.01 15.98
C GLU A 225 6.43 -14.22 17.46
N HIS A 226 6.36 -13.13 18.25
CA HIS A 226 6.07 -13.19 19.68
C HIS A 226 4.70 -12.61 20.05
N LEU A 227 3.81 -12.46 19.05
CA LEU A 227 2.49 -11.88 19.24
C LEU A 227 1.66 -12.69 20.24
N ASP A 228 1.24 -12.02 21.32
CA ASP A 228 0.32 -12.55 22.32
C ASP A 228 -1.03 -11.83 22.17
N PHE A 229 -1.99 -12.50 21.54
CA PHE A 229 -3.31 -11.93 21.27
C PHE A 229 -4.02 -11.49 22.54
N GLU A 230 -3.90 -12.26 23.63
CA GLU A 230 -4.62 -11.98 24.88
C GLU A 230 -4.12 -10.72 25.58
N LYS A 231 -2.87 -10.32 25.32
CA LYS A 231 -2.32 -9.06 25.82
C LYS A 231 -2.64 -7.84 24.95
N GLY A 232 -3.15 -8.07 23.74
CA GLY A 232 -3.54 -7.00 22.83
C GLY A 232 -4.70 -6.18 23.39
N THR A 233 -4.74 -4.89 23.06
CA THR A 233 -5.84 -3.98 23.40
C THR A 233 -7.05 -4.30 22.55
N LEU A 234 -8.18 -4.67 23.19
CA LEU A 234 -9.45 -4.88 22.51
C LEU A 234 -9.94 -3.55 21.93
N VAL A 235 -10.26 -3.54 20.65
CA VAL A 235 -10.75 -2.35 19.96
C VAL A 235 -11.93 -2.71 19.06
N PRO A 236 -12.88 -1.77 18.85
CA PRO A 236 -13.88 -1.93 17.79
C PRO A 236 -13.18 -2.02 16.44
N ALA A 237 -13.54 -3.03 15.65
CA ALA A 237 -12.98 -3.13 14.30
C ALA A 237 -13.56 -2.04 13.40
N PRO A 238 -12.73 -1.36 12.62
CA PRO A 238 -13.21 -0.44 11.58
C PRO A 238 -13.93 -1.21 10.46
N LEU A 239 -14.56 -0.48 9.55
CA LEU A 239 -15.21 -0.99 8.34
C LEU A 239 -16.30 -2.06 8.58
N GLY A 240 -16.93 -2.06 9.79
CA GLY A 240 -18.07 -2.94 10.08
C GLY A 240 -17.73 -4.42 10.27
N TYR A 241 -16.46 -4.76 10.48
CA TYR A 241 -16.09 -6.13 10.82
C TYR A 241 -16.63 -6.51 12.22
N ASP A 242 -17.35 -7.64 12.33
CA ASP A 242 -18.05 -8.06 13.55
C ASP A 242 -17.21 -8.95 14.48
N GLY A 243 -15.99 -9.35 14.08
CA GLY A 243 -15.13 -10.24 14.85
C GLY A 243 -14.38 -9.54 15.99
N GLU A 244 -13.87 -10.35 16.94
CA GLU A 244 -12.99 -9.83 18.00
C GLU A 244 -11.65 -9.39 17.37
N THR A 245 -11.32 -8.10 17.52
CA THR A 245 -10.07 -7.53 17.06
C THR A 245 -9.28 -6.92 18.19
N ARG A 246 -7.97 -7.10 18.13
CA ARG A 246 -7.04 -6.50 19.09
C ARG A 246 -5.86 -5.83 18.39
N ILE A 247 -5.40 -4.74 18.98
CA ILE A 247 -4.13 -4.12 18.60
C ILE A 247 -3.04 -4.68 19.50
N CYS A 248 -2.14 -5.45 18.91
CA CYS A 248 -0.95 -5.97 19.56
C CYS A 248 0.24 -5.08 19.20
N THR A 249 0.98 -4.62 20.20
CA THR A 249 2.12 -3.72 20.03
C THR A 249 3.41 -4.35 20.54
N ARG A 250 4.52 -3.92 19.95
CA ARG A 250 5.85 -4.34 20.40
C ARG A 250 6.20 -3.63 21.71
N ASN A 251 6.75 -4.39 22.69
CA ASN A 251 7.25 -3.87 23.97
C ASN A 251 6.22 -3.03 24.76
N GLU A 252 4.94 -3.35 24.64
CA GLU A 252 3.85 -2.65 25.33
C GLU A 252 3.80 -1.12 25.04
N ILE A 253 4.36 -0.68 23.91
CA ILE A 253 4.24 0.70 23.43
C ILE A 253 2.78 0.96 23.12
N HIS A 254 2.20 2.04 23.68
CA HIS A 254 0.79 2.36 23.43
C HIS A 254 0.55 2.59 21.92
N TYR A 255 -0.55 2.08 21.40
CA TYR A 255 -0.82 2.12 19.94
C TYR A 255 -1.03 3.53 19.36
N ASP A 256 -1.22 4.55 20.23
CA ASP A 256 -1.26 5.96 19.83
C ASP A 256 0.13 6.62 19.79
N ASP A 257 1.16 5.96 20.36
CA ASP A 257 2.54 6.49 20.38
C ASP A 257 3.29 6.07 19.10
N ARG A 258 2.74 6.45 17.95
CA ARG A 258 3.27 6.08 16.62
C ARG A 258 4.64 6.69 16.32
N ASP A 259 4.97 7.80 16.97
CA ASP A 259 6.26 8.50 16.83
C ASP A 259 7.40 7.81 17.59
N HIS A 260 7.08 6.83 18.46
CA HIS A 260 8.11 6.09 19.18
C HIS A 260 9.01 5.30 18.22
N PRO A 261 10.35 5.43 18.30
CA PRO A 261 11.27 4.79 17.34
C PRO A 261 11.14 3.25 17.25
N GLY A 262 10.69 2.63 18.34
CA GLY A 262 10.44 1.19 18.44
C GLY A 262 9.02 0.76 18.09
N PHE A 263 8.13 1.70 17.71
CA PHE A 263 6.73 1.39 17.43
C PHE A 263 6.57 0.38 16.31
N ALA A 264 5.84 -0.68 16.60
CA ALA A 264 5.28 -1.63 15.63
C ALA A 264 3.95 -2.14 16.22
N ALA A 265 2.93 -2.23 15.39
CA ALA A 265 1.61 -2.68 15.80
C ALA A 265 0.98 -3.58 14.74
N ILE A 266 0.21 -4.55 15.20
CA ILE A 266 -0.63 -5.41 14.34
C ILE A 266 -2.04 -5.36 14.91
N MET A 267 -3.01 -4.91 14.11
CA MET A 267 -4.41 -5.08 14.39
C MET A 267 -4.85 -6.41 13.77
N ILE A 268 -5.27 -7.35 14.59
CA ILE A 268 -5.51 -8.73 14.17
C ILE A 268 -6.80 -9.26 14.76
N SER A 269 -7.51 -10.11 14.01
CA SER A 269 -8.64 -10.88 14.53
C SER A 269 -8.20 -12.25 15.06
N ARG A 270 -9.00 -12.80 15.96
CA ARG A 270 -8.73 -14.12 16.55
C ARG A 270 -8.60 -15.21 15.49
N GLU A 271 -9.47 -15.20 14.48
CA GLU A 271 -9.47 -16.21 13.40
C GLU A 271 -8.17 -16.24 12.58
N LYS A 272 -7.46 -15.09 12.45
CA LYS A 272 -6.18 -15.03 11.71
C LYS A 272 -5.00 -15.63 12.48
N ILE A 273 -5.20 -15.92 13.77
CA ILE A 273 -4.24 -16.64 14.63
C ILE A 273 -4.61 -18.11 14.69
N GLU A 274 -5.92 -18.42 14.83
CA GLU A 274 -6.42 -19.79 14.99
C GLU A 274 -6.52 -20.55 13.65
N GLY A 275 -6.48 -19.86 12.54
CA GLY A 275 -6.48 -20.41 11.17
C GLY A 275 -5.21 -21.21 10.82
N ARG A 276 -4.62 -21.83 11.83
CA ARG A 276 -3.47 -22.73 11.74
C ARG A 276 -3.87 -24.13 11.28
#